data_5f140190a1b2226eae934adfc1e41e94
#
_entry.id   5f140190a1b2226eae934adfc1e41e94
#
_cell.length_a   1.000
_cell.length_b   1.000
_cell.length_c   1.000
_cell.angle_alpha   90.00
_cell.angle_beta   90.00
_cell.angle_gamma   90.00
#
_symmetry.space_group_name_H-M   'P 1'
#
loop_
_entity.id
_entity.type
_entity.pdbx_description
1 polymer ?
#
loop_
_entity_poly.entity_id
_entity_poly.type
_entity_poly.pdbx_seq_one_letter_code
_entity_poly.pdbx_strand_id
1 'polypeptide(L)'
;MTTSAALSSVPAVAAPTSDHGSTGSRQSSAPGFLTAVGVEILKMRRLRTPLITTLIVGTSAALCSMNLFSTSFTAFLHDPSAMPWARLLLMTCFYNAMIGPILVSVLASRQTDIEHTGSGWNLAATSGLTPGTLCRAKLAALSLLIVPAVTVQSLGIIMLARFRGLSVALDVGPWATYTTLLICVDLATCAYFLWLAAVVENQLIVMSTGLLSGFIGIFTLLVPPEIVRWTPWGYYALITPAARSASTGSQTAVTYIDVPAGWIAGFLILTALIFTVVTHRLNRIER
;
A
#
# COMPACT_ATOMS: atom_id res chain seq x y z
N MET A 1 20.40 18.37 88.13
CA MET A 1 18.93 18.57 88.31
C MET A 1 18.22 17.71 87.27
N THR A 2 17.63 16.68 87.73
CA THR A 2 16.90 15.63 87.09
C THR A 2 15.48 16.10 86.71
N THR A 3 15.05 15.86 85.49
CA THR A 3 13.58 15.81 85.27
C THR A 3 13.26 14.69 84.25
N SER A 4 12.66 13.65 84.82
CA SER A 4 12.07 12.51 84.17
C SER A 4 10.84 12.93 83.36
N ALA A 5 10.70 12.52 82.13
CA ALA A 5 9.50 12.68 81.31
C ALA A 5 8.86 11.29 81.02
N ALA A 6 7.61 11.19 81.33
CA ALA A 6 6.80 9.99 81.30
C ALA A 6 6.55 9.47 79.87
N LEU A 7 6.64 8.16 79.74
CA LEU A 7 6.21 7.41 78.54
C LEU A 7 4.68 7.35 78.53
N SER A 8 4.07 8.00 77.55
CA SER A 8 2.66 7.89 77.20
C SER A 8 2.46 6.65 76.27
N SER A 9 1.69 5.66 76.77
CA SER A 9 1.30 4.50 76.04
C SER A 9 0.27 4.83 74.93
N VAL A 10 0.65 4.59 73.69
CA VAL A 10 -0.26 4.68 72.53
C VAL A 10 -0.97 3.32 72.39
N PRO A 11 -2.31 3.27 72.30
CA PRO A 11 -3.01 2.01 72.09
C PRO A 11 -2.77 1.46 70.69
N ALA A 12 -2.53 0.18 70.58
CA ALA A 12 -2.34 -0.54 69.32
C ALA A 12 -3.66 -0.50 68.51
N VAL A 13 -3.62 0.15 67.37
CA VAL A 13 -4.70 0.08 66.36
C VAL A 13 -4.65 -1.29 65.71
N ALA A 14 -5.73 -2.05 65.85
CA ALA A 14 -5.91 -3.35 65.23
C ALA A 14 -5.82 -3.19 63.68
N ALA A 15 -4.94 -3.91 63.01
CA ALA A 15 -4.84 -3.98 61.58
C ALA A 15 -6.14 -4.55 61.00
N PRO A 16 -6.70 -3.95 59.94
CA PRO A 16 -7.82 -4.54 59.22
C PRO A 16 -7.36 -5.83 58.52
N THR A 17 -8.03 -6.93 58.83
CA THR A 17 -7.92 -8.22 58.12
C THR A 17 -8.24 -7.93 56.63
N SER A 18 -7.20 -7.98 55.78
CA SER A 18 -7.36 -7.94 54.34
C SER A 18 -8.01 -9.24 53.89
N ASP A 19 -9.29 -9.14 53.64
CA ASP A 19 -10.07 -10.15 52.90
C ASP A 19 -9.50 -10.18 51.48
N HIS A 20 -8.61 -11.13 51.19
CA HIS A 20 -8.14 -11.42 49.85
C HIS A 20 -9.30 -12.06 49.07
N GLY A 21 -10.30 -11.23 48.72
CA GLY A 21 -11.20 -11.55 47.65
C GLY A 21 -10.32 -11.77 46.39
N SER A 22 -10.26 -13.00 45.93
CA SER A 22 -9.65 -13.39 44.65
C SER A 22 -10.35 -12.66 43.52
N THR A 23 -9.93 -11.41 43.25
CA THR A 23 -10.21 -10.76 41.99
C THR A 23 -9.47 -11.60 40.95
N GLY A 24 -10.21 -12.54 40.36
CA GLY A 24 -9.77 -13.26 39.19
C GLY A 24 -9.21 -12.26 38.19
N SER A 25 -7.91 -12.25 38.02
CA SER A 25 -7.26 -11.50 36.97
C SER A 25 -7.92 -11.93 35.66
N ARG A 26 -8.84 -11.09 35.14
CA ARG A 26 -9.23 -11.19 33.74
C ARG A 26 -7.94 -11.04 32.96
N GLN A 27 -7.32 -12.18 32.60
CA GLN A 27 -6.35 -12.20 31.53
C GLN A 27 -7.07 -11.60 30.33
N SER A 28 -6.80 -10.34 30.04
CA SER A 28 -7.28 -9.70 28.81
C SER A 28 -6.61 -10.48 27.69
N SER A 29 -7.35 -11.37 27.06
CA SER A 29 -6.89 -12.05 25.86
C SER A 29 -6.46 -10.98 24.85
N ALA A 30 -5.29 -11.17 24.25
CA ALA A 30 -4.79 -10.26 23.22
C ALA A 30 -5.89 -9.98 22.19
N PRO A 31 -6.06 -8.73 21.75
CA PRO A 31 -7.09 -8.38 20.78
C PRO A 31 -6.94 -9.21 19.51
N GLY A 32 -8.04 -9.75 19.01
CA GLY A 32 -8.04 -10.57 17.80
C GLY A 32 -7.52 -9.76 16.60
N PHE A 33 -6.98 -10.46 15.58
CA PHE A 33 -6.44 -9.83 14.36
C PHE A 33 -7.44 -8.86 13.70
N LEU A 34 -8.72 -9.23 13.60
CA LEU A 34 -9.77 -8.37 13.03
C LEU A 34 -10.00 -7.10 13.84
N THR A 35 -9.89 -7.19 15.16
CA THR A 35 -9.95 -6.00 16.03
C THR A 35 -8.78 -5.07 15.76
N ALA A 36 -7.57 -5.60 15.59
CA ALA A 36 -6.39 -4.82 15.23
C ALA A 36 -6.58 -4.13 13.86
N VAL A 37 -7.10 -4.82 12.85
CA VAL A 37 -7.42 -4.23 11.54
C VAL A 37 -8.46 -3.10 11.70
N GLY A 38 -9.50 -3.30 12.51
CA GLY A 38 -10.52 -2.27 12.78
C GLY A 38 -9.92 -1.01 13.40
N VAL A 39 -8.99 -1.16 14.35
CA VAL A 39 -8.25 -0.03 14.93
C VAL A 39 -7.41 0.70 13.90
N GLU A 40 -6.71 -0.02 13.01
CA GLU A 40 -5.91 0.58 11.95
C GLU A 40 -6.78 1.35 10.94
N ILE A 41 -7.97 0.87 10.61
CA ILE A 41 -8.95 1.60 9.77
C ILE A 41 -9.38 2.91 10.45
N LEU A 42 -9.64 2.90 11.75
CA LEU A 42 -9.99 4.11 12.50
C LEU A 42 -8.84 5.13 12.51
N LYS A 43 -7.59 4.67 12.66
CA LYS A 43 -6.39 5.52 12.54
C LYS A 43 -6.29 6.15 11.14
N MET A 44 -6.52 5.38 10.08
CA MET A 44 -6.52 5.87 8.69
C MET A 44 -7.54 7.00 8.49
N ARG A 45 -8.76 6.85 9.04
CA ARG A 45 -9.78 7.91 8.98
C ARG A 45 -9.32 9.19 9.67
N ARG A 46 -8.72 9.08 10.86
CA ARG A 46 -8.20 10.22 11.63
C ARG A 46 -7.02 10.91 10.90
N LEU A 47 -6.15 10.15 10.27
CA LEU A 47 -5.01 10.65 9.49
C LEU A 47 -5.42 11.23 8.12
N ARG A 48 -6.71 11.20 7.78
CA ARG A 48 -7.21 11.59 6.45
C ARG A 48 -6.56 10.81 5.30
N THR A 49 -6.10 9.59 5.57
CA THR A 49 -5.46 8.71 4.58
C THR A 49 -6.35 8.50 3.34
N PRO A 50 -7.68 8.29 3.45
CA PRO A 50 -8.55 8.18 2.28
C PRO A 50 -8.54 9.43 1.39
N LEU A 51 -8.47 10.64 1.97
CA LEU A 51 -8.38 11.88 1.21
C LEU A 51 -7.08 11.95 0.40
N ILE A 52 -5.95 11.60 1.02
CA ILE A 52 -4.64 11.59 0.35
C ILE A 52 -4.64 10.56 -0.78
N THR A 53 -5.18 9.36 -0.54
CA THR A 53 -5.35 8.33 -1.58
C THR A 53 -6.18 8.85 -2.73
N THR A 54 -7.32 9.47 -2.45
CA THR A 54 -8.21 10.05 -3.48
C THR A 54 -7.50 11.14 -4.29
N LEU A 55 -6.70 12.01 -3.64
CA LEU A 55 -5.92 13.04 -4.32
C LEU A 55 -4.86 12.43 -5.24
N ILE A 56 -4.07 11.48 -4.77
CA ILE A 56 -2.99 10.86 -5.57
C ILE A 56 -3.58 10.05 -6.73
N VAL A 57 -4.57 9.21 -6.44
CA VAL A 57 -5.25 8.37 -7.46
C VAL A 57 -6.02 9.24 -8.44
N GLY A 58 -6.70 10.28 -7.97
CA GLY A 58 -7.38 11.27 -8.81
C GLY A 58 -6.42 12.03 -9.74
N THR A 59 -5.25 12.42 -9.22
CA THR A 59 -4.19 13.02 -10.03
C THR A 59 -3.68 12.06 -11.09
N SER A 60 -3.44 10.79 -10.71
CA SER A 60 -3.04 9.73 -11.67
C SER A 60 -4.10 9.55 -12.76
N ALA A 61 -5.37 9.43 -12.38
CA ALA A 61 -6.47 9.30 -13.34
C ALA A 61 -6.58 10.51 -14.26
N ALA A 62 -6.41 11.72 -13.73
CA ALA A 62 -6.39 12.95 -14.52
C ALA A 62 -5.25 12.96 -15.54
N LEU A 63 -4.03 12.62 -15.13
CA LEU A 63 -2.86 12.55 -16.03
C LEU A 63 -3.06 11.49 -17.12
N CYS A 64 -3.54 10.29 -16.75
CA CYS A 64 -3.88 9.25 -17.72
C CYS A 64 -4.91 9.73 -18.75
N SER A 65 -5.89 10.50 -18.28
CA SER A 65 -7.01 10.98 -19.10
C SER A 65 -6.68 12.19 -19.94
N MET A 66 -5.61 12.94 -19.64
CA MET A 66 -5.22 14.13 -20.45
C MET A 66 -5.02 13.79 -21.92
N ASN A 67 -4.52 12.59 -22.22
CA ASN A 67 -4.34 12.15 -23.61
C ASN A 67 -5.66 12.05 -24.40
N LEU A 68 -6.80 11.79 -23.72
CA LEU A 68 -8.13 11.75 -24.34
C LEU A 68 -8.55 13.12 -24.92
N PHE A 69 -7.92 14.20 -24.49
CA PHE A 69 -8.21 15.56 -24.92
C PHE A 69 -7.21 16.08 -25.97
N SER A 70 -6.19 15.28 -26.32
CA SER A 70 -5.24 15.65 -27.35
C SER A 70 -5.85 15.50 -28.76
N THR A 71 -5.50 16.40 -29.67
CA THR A 71 -5.93 16.33 -31.07
C THR A 71 -5.46 15.05 -31.76
N SER A 72 -4.29 14.56 -31.40
CA SER A 72 -3.75 13.30 -31.91
C SER A 72 -4.58 12.09 -31.51
N PHE A 73 -5.13 12.07 -30.26
CA PHE A 73 -5.94 10.96 -29.79
C PHE A 73 -7.36 11.01 -30.35
N THR A 74 -7.91 12.22 -30.53
CA THR A 74 -9.27 12.40 -31.09
C THR A 74 -9.41 11.83 -32.51
N ALA A 75 -8.34 11.81 -33.29
CA ALA A 75 -8.29 11.18 -34.60
C ALA A 75 -8.51 9.65 -34.57
N PHE A 76 -8.26 9.00 -33.42
CA PHE A 76 -8.37 7.56 -33.28
C PHE A 76 -9.64 7.07 -32.58
N LEU A 77 -10.51 7.99 -32.11
CA LEU A 77 -11.70 7.64 -31.32
C LEU A 77 -12.66 6.67 -32.00
N HIS A 78 -12.70 6.70 -33.34
CA HIS A 78 -13.63 5.90 -34.15
C HIS A 78 -12.93 4.88 -35.03
N ASP A 79 -11.59 4.79 -34.97
CA ASP A 79 -10.80 3.89 -35.80
C ASP A 79 -10.38 2.65 -34.97
N PRO A 80 -10.99 1.46 -35.21
CA PRO A 80 -10.63 0.23 -34.53
C PRO A 80 -9.18 -0.20 -34.83
N SER A 81 -8.66 0.12 -36.04
CA SER A 81 -7.30 -0.28 -36.46
C SER A 81 -6.22 0.45 -35.67
N ALA A 82 -6.52 1.64 -35.13
CA ALA A 82 -5.62 2.42 -34.31
C ALA A 82 -5.48 1.90 -32.86
N MET A 83 -6.30 0.90 -32.49
CA MET A 83 -6.34 0.29 -31.14
C MET A 83 -6.37 1.32 -29.99
N PRO A 84 -7.36 2.23 -29.95
CA PRO A 84 -7.37 3.34 -29.00
C PRO A 84 -7.38 2.90 -27.53
N TRP A 85 -8.01 1.75 -27.21
CA TRP A 85 -8.01 1.18 -25.87
C TRP A 85 -6.62 0.70 -25.43
N ALA A 86 -5.85 0.08 -26.32
CA ALA A 86 -4.49 -0.34 -26.04
C ALA A 86 -3.56 0.86 -25.82
N ARG A 87 -3.74 1.94 -26.61
CA ARG A 87 -3.01 3.21 -26.44
C ARG A 87 -3.32 3.86 -25.09
N LEU A 88 -4.60 3.93 -24.70
CA LEU A 88 -5.01 4.47 -23.41
C LEU A 88 -4.46 3.62 -22.25
N LEU A 89 -4.50 2.30 -22.38
CA LEU A 89 -3.97 1.37 -21.39
C LEU A 89 -2.45 1.56 -21.22
N LEU A 90 -1.71 1.67 -22.32
CA LEU A 90 -0.27 1.89 -22.28
C LEU A 90 0.09 3.20 -21.55
N MET A 91 -0.67 4.28 -21.77
CA MET A 91 -0.49 5.54 -21.04
C MET A 91 -0.83 5.38 -19.55
N THR A 92 -1.87 4.62 -19.24
CA THR A 92 -2.26 4.31 -17.86
C THR A 92 -1.14 3.54 -17.15
N CYS A 93 -0.54 2.54 -17.82
CA CYS A 93 0.61 1.80 -17.30
C CYS A 93 1.81 2.73 -17.02
N PHE A 94 2.10 3.65 -17.95
CA PHE A 94 3.20 4.60 -17.81
C PHE A 94 3.06 5.47 -16.56
N TYR A 95 1.89 6.07 -16.33
CA TYR A 95 1.67 6.92 -15.16
C TYR A 95 1.62 6.10 -13.86
N ASN A 96 1.00 4.92 -13.87
CA ASN A 96 0.94 4.08 -12.69
C ASN A 96 2.29 3.48 -12.30
N ALA A 97 3.20 3.23 -13.25
CA ALA A 97 4.56 2.81 -12.95
C ALA A 97 5.32 3.85 -12.11
N MET A 98 5.02 5.15 -12.31
CA MET A 98 5.57 6.23 -11.48
C MET A 98 4.79 6.42 -10.18
N ILE A 99 3.47 6.55 -10.28
CA ILE A 99 2.63 7.01 -9.15
C ILE A 99 2.34 5.88 -8.16
N GLY A 100 2.28 4.62 -8.61
CA GLY A 100 2.02 3.46 -7.73
C GLY A 100 3.00 3.36 -6.57
N PRO A 101 4.33 3.29 -6.80
CA PRO A 101 5.31 3.26 -5.69
C PRO A 101 5.23 4.48 -4.77
N ILE A 102 4.95 5.66 -5.32
CA ILE A 102 4.78 6.90 -4.53
C ILE A 102 3.54 6.78 -3.65
N LEU A 103 2.42 6.35 -4.21
CA LEU A 103 1.17 6.15 -3.46
C LEU A 103 1.40 5.23 -2.27
N VAL A 104 1.88 4.01 -2.51
CA VAL A 104 2.01 3.00 -1.45
C VAL A 104 3.07 3.37 -0.42
N SER A 105 4.15 4.08 -0.79
CA SER A 105 5.15 4.58 0.15
C SER A 105 4.59 5.66 1.08
N VAL A 106 3.81 6.60 0.55
CA VAL A 106 3.13 7.63 1.35
C VAL A 106 2.13 6.99 2.31
N LEU A 107 1.34 6.02 1.85
CA LEU A 107 0.36 5.33 2.69
C LEU A 107 1.04 4.54 3.81
N ALA A 108 2.06 3.76 3.49
CA ALA A 108 2.81 2.97 4.46
C ALA A 108 3.52 3.85 5.49
N SER A 109 4.20 4.90 5.03
CA SER A 109 4.91 5.86 5.88
C SER A 109 3.97 6.53 6.88
N ARG A 110 2.87 7.12 6.41
CA ARG A 110 1.89 7.79 7.29
C ARG A 110 1.23 6.86 8.29
N GLN A 111 0.96 5.61 7.88
CA GLN A 111 0.33 4.63 8.76
C GLN A 111 1.30 4.12 9.85
N THR A 112 2.60 4.24 9.64
CA THR A 112 3.62 3.77 10.59
C THR A 112 4.17 4.91 11.45
N ASP A 113 4.23 6.14 10.91
CA ASP A 113 4.71 7.33 11.61
C ASP A 113 3.97 7.60 12.94
N ILE A 114 2.68 7.31 13.01
CA ILE A 114 1.89 7.43 14.24
C ILE A 114 2.39 6.50 15.36
N GLU A 115 3.01 5.38 15.01
CA GLU A 115 3.57 4.44 15.99
C GLU A 115 4.93 4.93 16.52
N HIS A 116 5.71 5.60 15.68
CA HIS A 116 7.00 6.17 16.10
C HIS A 116 6.80 7.43 16.95
N THR A 117 5.92 8.33 16.52
CA THR A 117 5.71 9.62 17.22
C THR A 117 4.86 9.49 18.48
N GLY A 118 3.94 8.52 18.55
CA GLY A 118 2.97 8.37 19.63
C GLY A 118 3.30 7.26 20.66
N SER A 119 4.54 6.72 20.67
CA SER A 119 4.87 5.50 21.44
C SER A 119 3.91 4.33 21.19
N GLY A 120 3.33 4.27 19.99
CA GLY A 120 2.31 3.32 19.60
C GLY A 120 2.81 1.88 19.63
N TRP A 121 4.11 1.65 19.36
CA TRP A 121 4.74 0.33 19.50
C TRP A 121 4.63 -0.18 20.94
N ASN A 122 4.96 0.65 21.94
CA ASN A 122 4.86 0.29 23.36
C ASN A 122 3.41 0.04 23.77
N LEU A 123 2.48 0.89 23.30
CA LEU A 123 1.06 0.72 23.58
C LEU A 123 0.49 -0.57 22.95
N ALA A 124 0.91 -0.91 21.75
CA ALA A 124 0.54 -2.17 21.10
C ALA A 124 1.09 -3.38 21.88
N ALA A 125 2.36 -3.32 22.32
CA ALA A 125 2.99 -4.38 23.12
C ALA A 125 2.27 -4.60 24.45
N THR A 126 1.91 -3.53 25.18
CA THR A 126 1.15 -3.63 26.43
C THR A 126 -0.26 -4.19 26.25
N SER A 127 -0.85 -4.03 25.06
CA SER A 127 -2.14 -4.64 24.70
C SER A 127 -2.02 -6.08 24.18
N GLY A 128 -0.79 -6.66 24.14
CA GLY A 128 -0.53 -8.01 23.66
C GLY A 128 -0.42 -8.15 22.15
N LEU A 129 -0.38 -7.04 21.39
CA LEU A 129 -0.13 -7.04 19.95
C LEU A 129 1.36 -7.00 19.68
N THR A 130 1.85 -8.01 18.95
CA THR A 130 3.25 -8.01 18.51
C THR A 130 3.43 -7.09 17.29
N PRO A 131 4.63 -6.48 17.09
CA PRO A 131 4.91 -5.59 15.97
C PRO A 131 4.65 -6.21 14.60
N GLY A 132 4.98 -7.48 14.42
CA GLY A 132 4.70 -8.17 13.16
C GLY A 132 3.20 -8.41 12.93
N THR A 133 2.41 -8.61 13.99
CA THR A 133 0.94 -8.69 13.87
C THR A 133 0.36 -7.32 13.52
N LEU A 134 0.91 -6.26 14.09
CA LEU A 134 0.53 -4.88 13.78
C LEU A 134 0.85 -4.53 12.32
N CYS A 135 2.05 -4.88 11.81
CA CYS A 135 2.40 -4.68 10.40
C CYS A 135 1.44 -5.42 9.44
N ARG A 136 1.05 -6.65 9.78
CA ARG A 136 0.07 -7.42 8.99
C ARG A 136 -1.32 -6.78 9.05
N ALA A 137 -1.75 -6.29 10.21
CA ALA A 137 -3.02 -5.57 10.35
C ALA A 137 -3.02 -4.26 9.54
N LYS A 138 -1.89 -3.53 9.52
CA LYS A 138 -1.72 -2.33 8.68
C LYS A 138 -1.82 -2.65 7.19
N LEU A 139 -1.16 -3.72 6.72
CA LEU A 139 -1.25 -4.14 5.33
C LEU A 139 -2.70 -4.51 4.96
N ALA A 140 -3.40 -5.26 5.82
CA ALA A 140 -4.81 -5.61 5.62
C ALA A 140 -5.73 -4.38 5.60
N ALA A 141 -5.49 -3.40 6.47
CA ALA A 141 -6.26 -2.14 6.48
C ALA A 141 -5.98 -1.31 5.21
N LEU A 142 -4.71 -1.21 4.78
CA LEU A 142 -4.34 -0.49 3.55
C LEU A 142 -4.85 -1.20 2.29
N SER A 143 -4.92 -2.53 2.26
CA SER A 143 -5.50 -3.26 1.12
C SER A 143 -6.98 -2.90 0.91
N LEU A 144 -7.75 -2.72 1.98
CA LEU A 144 -9.15 -2.27 1.90
C LEU A 144 -9.30 -0.86 1.31
N LEU A 145 -8.23 -0.08 1.26
CA LEU A 145 -8.21 1.24 0.64
C LEU A 145 -7.64 1.19 -0.79
N ILE A 146 -6.53 0.47 -1.00
CA ILE A 146 -5.83 0.39 -2.29
C ILE A 146 -6.69 -0.33 -3.34
N VAL A 147 -7.29 -1.47 -2.98
CA VAL A 147 -8.09 -2.28 -3.92
C VAL A 147 -9.24 -1.46 -4.55
N PRO A 148 -10.13 -0.83 -3.78
CA PRO A 148 -11.19 -0.03 -4.38
C PRO A 148 -10.66 1.22 -5.08
N ALA A 149 -9.58 1.85 -4.58
CA ALA A 149 -9.03 3.05 -5.20
C ALA A 149 -8.50 2.78 -6.62
N VAL A 150 -7.70 1.73 -6.81
CA VAL A 150 -7.17 1.33 -8.12
C VAL A 150 -8.29 0.85 -9.05
N THR A 151 -9.27 0.12 -8.51
CA THR A 151 -10.43 -0.33 -9.29
C THR A 151 -11.25 0.86 -9.79
N VAL A 152 -11.56 1.82 -8.92
CA VAL A 152 -12.30 3.04 -9.27
C VAL A 152 -11.51 3.88 -10.26
N GLN A 153 -10.18 3.97 -10.13
CA GLN A 153 -9.31 4.64 -11.10
C GLN A 153 -9.45 4.05 -12.49
N SER A 154 -9.30 2.72 -12.62
CA SER A 154 -9.39 2.03 -13.92
C SER A 154 -10.77 2.21 -14.55
N LEU A 155 -11.84 1.99 -13.77
CA LEU A 155 -13.21 2.20 -14.22
C LEU A 155 -13.47 3.66 -14.60
N GLY A 156 -12.99 4.62 -13.82
CA GLY A 156 -13.14 6.05 -14.09
C GLY A 156 -12.49 6.46 -15.41
N ILE A 157 -11.30 5.95 -15.72
CA ILE A 157 -10.62 6.20 -17.00
C ILE A 157 -11.43 5.63 -18.16
N ILE A 158 -11.93 4.38 -18.02
CA ILE A 158 -12.77 3.72 -19.04
C ILE A 158 -14.07 4.52 -19.27
N MET A 159 -14.75 4.91 -18.19
CA MET A 159 -15.99 5.71 -18.29
C MET A 159 -15.74 7.07 -18.93
N LEU A 160 -14.64 7.74 -18.57
CA LEU A 160 -14.30 9.03 -19.17
C LEU A 160 -13.98 8.90 -20.67
N ALA A 161 -13.29 7.83 -21.08
CA ALA A 161 -13.03 7.54 -22.50
C ALA A 161 -14.33 7.32 -23.28
N ARG A 162 -15.27 6.59 -22.70
CA ARG A 162 -16.63 6.42 -23.27
C ARG A 162 -17.36 7.75 -23.38
N PHE A 163 -17.33 8.55 -22.33
CA PHE A 163 -17.96 9.87 -22.32
C PHE A 163 -17.36 10.80 -23.37
N ARG A 164 -16.06 10.68 -23.65
CA ARG A 164 -15.36 11.42 -24.72
C ARG A 164 -15.68 10.93 -26.14
N GLY A 165 -16.54 9.92 -26.27
CA GLY A 165 -17.00 9.43 -27.57
C GLY A 165 -16.15 8.30 -28.15
N LEU A 166 -15.36 7.60 -27.35
CA LEU A 166 -14.65 6.40 -27.79
C LEU A 166 -15.66 5.29 -28.10
N SER A 167 -16.00 5.11 -29.40
CA SER A 167 -17.04 4.19 -29.86
C SER A 167 -16.55 2.76 -30.08
N VAL A 168 -15.23 2.55 -30.21
CA VAL A 168 -14.63 1.22 -30.41
C VAL A 168 -14.97 0.32 -29.25
N ALA A 169 -15.27 -0.97 -29.52
CA ALA A 169 -15.57 -1.96 -28.49
C ALA A 169 -14.40 -2.08 -27.50
N LEU A 170 -14.74 -2.10 -26.20
CA LEU A 170 -13.73 -2.31 -25.15
C LEU A 170 -13.33 -3.77 -25.11
N ASP A 171 -12.06 -4.07 -25.24
CA ASP A 171 -11.50 -5.36 -24.86
C ASP A 171 -11.28 -5.38 -23.33
N VAL A 172 -12.23 -6.02 -22.64
CA VAL A 172 -12.23 -6.04 -21.16
C VAL A 172 -11.07 -6.87 -20.61
N GLY A 173 -10.62 -7.91 -21.33
CA GLY A 173 -9.58 -8.83 -20.86
C GLY A 173 -8.29 -8.13 -20.44
N PRO A 174 -7.60 -7.39 -21.33
CA PRO A 174 -6.38 -6.68 -21.00
C PRO A 174 -6.54 -5.66 -19.85
N TRP A 175 -7.66 -4.94 -19.80
CA TRP A 175 -7.93 -3.96 -18.74
C TRP A 175 -8.16 -4.62 -17.38
N ALA A 176 -8.93 -5.73 -17.33
CA ALA A 176 -9.15 -6.48 -16.10
C ALA A 176 -7.86 -7.15 -15.60
N THR A 177 -7.09 -7.74 -16.51
CA THR A 177 -5.78 -8.33 -16.20
C THR A 177 -4.84 -7.27 -15.62
N TYR A 178 -4.70 -6.14 -16.30
CA TYR A 178 -3.85 -5.06 -15.82
C TYR A 178 -4.27 -4.55 -14.44
N THR A 179 -5.56 -4.24 -14.25
CA THR A 179 -6.06 -3.71 -12.97
C THR A 179 -5.82 -4.69 -11.82
N THR A 180 -6.07 -5.98 -12.04
CA THR A 180 -5.83 -7.02 -11.03
C THR A 180 -4.35 -7.15 -10.69
N LEU A 181 -3.49 -7.20 -11.70
CA LEU A 181 -2.04 -7.30 -11.50
C LEU A 181 -1.47 -6.03 -10.86
N LEU A 182 -1.97 -4.85 -11.22
CA LEU A 182 -1.58 -3.58 -10.59
C LEU A 182 -1.90 -3.59 -9.09
N ILE A 183 -3.10 -4.02 -8.71
CA ILE A 183 -3.47 -4.17 -7.30
C ILE A 183 -2.50 -5.12 -6.59
N CYS A 184 -2.18 -6.27 -7.18
CA CYS A 184 -1.25 -7.24 -6.59
C CYS A 184 0.16 -6.64 -6.42
N VAL A 185 0.67 -5.94 -7.42
CA VAL A 185 2.00 -5.28 -7.35
C VAL A 185 2.00 -4.14 -6.35
N ASP A 186 0.94 -3.33 -6.30
CA ASP A 186 0.79 -2.26 -5.30
C ASP A 186 0.78 -2.83 -3.86
N LEU A 187 0.08 -3.94 -3.62
CA LEU A 187 0.06 -4.60 -2.30
C LEU A 187 1.41 -5.20 -1.94
N ALA A 188 2.11 -5.83 -2.89
CA ALA A 188 3.46 -6.34 -2.68
C ALA A 188 4.45 -5.22 -2.35
N THR A 189 4.39 -4.12 -3.09
CA THR A 189 5.21 -2.93 -2.87
C THR A 189 4.84 -2.23 -1.56
N CYS A 190 3.56 -2.18 -1.21
CA CYS A 190 3.08 -1.67 0.08
C CYS A 190 3.63 -2.49 1.26
N ALA A 191 3.68 -3.82 1.15
CA ALA A 191 4.29 -4.69 2.15
C ALA A 191 5.77 -4.36 2.37
N TYR A 192 6.53 -4.11 1.29
CA TYR A 192 7.91 -3.66 1.36
C TYR A 192 8.03 -2.31 2.09
N PHE A 193 7.23 -1.30 1.71
CA PHE A 193 7.29 0.02 2.34
C PHE A 193 6.80 0.02 3.79
N LEU A 194 5.86 -0.84 4.16
CA LEU A 194 5.46 -1.03 5.55
C LEU A 194 6.61 -1.59 6.39
N TRP A 195 7.33 -2.58 5.86
CA TRP A 195 8.53 -3.08 6.51
C TRP A 195 9.60 -1.99 6.65
N LEU A 196 9.89 -1.27 5.57
CA LEU A 196 10.86 -0.19 5.58
C LEU A 196 10.48 0.88 6.61
N ALA A 197 9.21 1.31 6.64
CA ALA A 197 8.71 2.29 7.58
C ALA A 197 8.69 1.78 9.03
N ALA A 198 8.56 0.47 9.28
CA ALA A 198 8.67 -0.08 10.62
C ALA A 198 10.10 -0.07 11.17
N VAL A 199 11.11 -0.17 10.29
CA VAL A 199 12.53 -0.20 10.67
C VAL A 199 13.15 1.20 10.68
N VAL A 200 12.68 2.10 9.80
CA VAL A 200 13.22 3.45 9.62
C VAL A 200 12.24 4.46 10.22
N GLU A 201 12.65 5.12 11.31
CA GLU A 201 11.82 6.12 11.98
C GLU A 201 11.59 7.38 11.14
N ASN A 202 12.54 7.71 10.25
CA ASN A 202 12.46 8.91 9.45
C ASN A 202 11.52 8.74 8.25
N GLN A 203 10.35 9.35 8.33
CA GLN A 203 9.33 9.35 7.30
C GLN A 203 9.84 9.83 5.93
N LEU A 204 10.75 10.81 5.90
CA LEU A 204 11.29 11.34 4.64
C LEU A 204 12.08 10.30 3.87
N ILE A 205 12.81 9.41 4.55
CA ILE A 205 13.57 8.33 3.89
C ILE A 205 12.62 7.39 3.16
N VAL A 206 11.54 6.98 3.81
CA VAL A 206 10.55 6.07 3.22
C VAL A 206 9.88 6.71 2.00
N MET A 207 9.45 7.97 2.12
CA MET A 207 8.81 8.70 1.01
C MET A 207 9.78 8.98 -0.13
N SER A 208 11.03 9.35 0.15
CA SER A 208 12.08 9.56 -0.86
C SER A 208 12.42 8.26 -1.61
N THR A 209 12.47 7.13 -0.88
CA THR A 209 12.63 5.82 -1.51
C THR A 209 11.46 5.49 -2.43
N GLY A 210 10.22 5.83 -2.04
CA GLY A 210 9.03 5.69 -2.88
C GLY A 210 9.10 6.54 -4.15
N LEU A 211 9.53 7.80 -4.02
CA LEU A 211 9.73 8.69 -5.17
C LEU A 211 10.79 8.14 -6.13
N LEU A 212 11.94 7.72 -5.61
CA LEU A 212 13.01 7.11 -6.40
C LEU A 212 12.52 5.84 -7.10
N SER A 213 11.75 5.01 -6.40
CA SER A 213 11.14 3.79 -6.95
C SER A 213 10.20 4.10 -8.12
N GLY A 214 9.41 5.17 -8.02
CA GLY A 214 8.55 5.64 -9.11
C GLY A 214 9.33 6.09 -10.34
N PHE A 215 10.44 6.83 -10.15
CA PHE A 215 11.32 7.18 -11.26
C PHE A 215 11.95 5.93 -11.91
N ILE A 216 12.46 4.99 -11.12
CA ILE A 216 12.98 3.73 -11.65
C ILE A 216 11.86 2.99 -12.41
N GLY A 217 10.64 2.91 -11.86
CA GLY A 217 9.49 2.26 -12.48
C GLY A 217 9.20 2.77 -13.88
N ILE A 218 9.24 4.09 -14.12
CA ILE A 218 9.09 4.67 -15.46
C ILE A 218 10.19 4.24 -16.41
N PHE A 219 11.46 4.29 -15.97
CA PHE A 219 12.58 3.91 -16.83
C PHE A 219 12.56 2.43 -17.19
N THR A 220 11.99 1.56 -16.36
CA THR A 220 11.87 0.13 -16.67
C THR A 220 10.96 -0.15 -17.87
N LEU A 221 10.06 0.76 -18.24
CA LEU A 221 9.26 0.66 -19.46
C LEU A 221 10.10 0.85 -20.76
N LEU A 222 11.32 1.36 -20.64
CA LEU A 222 12.26 1.57 -21.75
C LEU A 222 13.34 0.48 -21.82
N VAL A 223 13.37 -0.42 -20.84
CA VAL A 223 14.39 -1.46 -20.68
C VAL A 223 13.82 -2.82 -21.11
N PRO A 224 14.61 -3.69 -21.75
CA PRO A 224 14.14 -5.04 -22.12
C PRO A 224 13.62 -5.84 -20.92
N PRO A 225 12.54 -6.63 -21.08
CA PRO A 225 11.92 -7.41 -20.00
C PRO A 225 12.89 -8.35 -19.27
N GLU A 226 13.95 -8.82 -19.95
CA GLU A 226 14.98 -9.73 -19.39
C GLU A 226 15.75 -9.07 -18.23
N ILE A 227 15.93 -7.75 -18.29
CA ILE A 227 16.65 -6.98 -17.27
C ILE A 227 15.64 -6.52 -16.20
N VAL A 228 14.48 -6.06 -16.63
CA VAL A 228 13.44 -5.47 -15.77
C VAL A 228 12.98 -6.44 -14.68
N ARG A 229 12.84 -7.73 -14.99
CA ARG A 229 12.39 -8.78 -14.04
C ARG A 229 13.27 -8.95 -12.80
N TRP A 230 14.51 -8.47 -12.82
CA TRP A 230 15.42 -8.52 -11.68
C TRP A 230 15.25 -7.35 -10.70
N THR A 231 14.46 -6.34 -11.08
CA THR A 231 14.20 -5.17 -10.24
C THR A 231 12.79 -5.23 -9.66
N PRO A 232 12.59 -5.02 -8.34
CA PRO A 232 11.26 -5.03 -7.75
C PRO A 232 10.30 -4.02 -8.38
N TRP A 233 10.81 -2.86 -8.75
CA TRP A 233 10.04 -1.79 -9.39
C TRP A 233 9.71 -2.08 -10.85
N GLY A 234 10.42 -3.00 -11.48
CA GLY A 234 10.22 -3.44 -12.85
C GLY A 234 8.90 -4.15 -13.08
N TYR A 235 8.30 -4.68 -12.02
CA TYR A 235 7.03 -5.38 -12.16
C TYR A 235 5.88 -4.46 -12.57
N TYR A 236 5.95 -3.16 -12.30
CA TYR A 236 5.02 -2.19 -12.87
C TYR A 236 5.06 -2.13 -14.40
N ALA A 237 6.23 -2.35 -15.00
CA ALA A 237 6.37 -2.46 -16.45
C ALA A 237 5.97 -3.85 -16.97
N LEU A 238 6.35 -4.93 -16.26
CA LEU A 238 6.08 -6.31 -16.68
C LEU A 238 4.58 -6.67 -16.69
N ILE A 239 3.74 -6.01 -15.89
CA ILE A 239 2.29 -6.22 -15.88
C ILE A 239 1.57 -5.50 -17.03
N THR A 240 2.29 -4.76 -17.88
CA THR A 240 1.71 -3.97 -18.98
C THR A 240 1.31 -4.90 -20.13
N PRO A 241 0.01 -5.08 -20.43
CA PRO A 241 -0.45 -5.98 -21.49
C PRO A 241 -0.52 -5.29 -22.86
N ALA A 242 0.25 -4.21 -23.07
CA ALA A 242 0.28 -3.46 -24.31
C ALA A 242 1.72 -3.00 -24.61
N ALA A 243 2.15 -3.10 -25.85
CA ALA A 243 3.46 -2.65 -26.28
C ALA A 243 3.39 -1.84 -27.58
N ARG A 244 4.41 -1.01 -27.77
CA ARG A 244 4.64 -0.35 -29.07
C ARG A 244 5.26 -1.34 -30.02
N SER A 245 4.64 -1.53 -31.20
CA SER A 245 5.20 -2.31 -32.30
C SER A 245 5.91 -1.38 -33.27
N ALA A 246 7.04 -1.82 -33.79
CA ALA A 246 7.71 -1.11 -34.89
C ALA A 246 6.81 -1.20 -36.13
N SER A 247 6.23 -0.07 -36.56
CA SER A 247 5.47 -0.02 -37.80
C SER A 247 6.34 0.54 -38.93
N THR A 248 6.15 0.00 -40.12
CA THR A 248 6.73 0.47 -41.39
C THR A 248 6.05 1.77 -41.86
N GLY A 249 5.84 2.75 -40.99
CA GLY A 249 5.15 4.01 -41.30
C GLY A 249 5.32 5.05 -40.20
N SER A 250 4.87 6.26 -40.45
CA SER A 250 5.01 7.42 -39.56
C SER A 250 4.23 7.32 -38.23
N GLN A 251 3.46 6.26 -38.00
CA GLN A 251 2.67 6.06 -36.79
C GLN A 251 3.12 4.80 -36.04
N THR A 252 3.45 4.97 -34.76
CA THR A 252 3.76 3.84 -33.88
C THR A 252 2.52 3.01 -33.64
N ALA A 253 2.46 1.78 -34.13
CA ALA A 253 1.40 0.84 -33.82
C ALA A 253 1.49 0.40 -32.34
N VAL A 254 0.36 0.22 -31.69
CA VAL A 254 0.25 -0.37 -30.33
C VAL A 254 -0.51 -1.65 -30.46
N THR A 255 0.00 -2.72 -29.83
CA THR A 255 -0.63 -4.03 -29.81
C THR A 255 -0.73 -4.55 -28.37
N TYR A 256 -1.71 -5.43 -28.14
CA TYR A 256 -1.75 -6.20 -26.90
C TYR A 256 -0.68 -7.28 -26.94
N ILE A 257 -0.09 -7.52 -25.78
CA ILE A 257 0.91 -8.57 -25.54
C ILE A 257 0.54 -9.38 -24.31
N ASP A 258 0.98 -10.63 -24.30
CA ASP A 258 0.83 -11.48 -23.12
C ASP A 258 1.79 -11.06 -22.02
N VAL A 259 1.28 -11.01 -20.79
CA VAL A 259 2.10 -10.71 -19.62
C VAL A 259 2.84 -11.97 -19.15
N PRO A 260 4.09 -11.86 -18.66
CA PRO A 260 4.87 -13.02 -18.20
C PRO A 260 4.38 -13.50 -16.82
N ALA A 261 3.23 -14.17 -16.79
CA ALA A 261 2.52 -14.57 -15.58
C ALA A 261 3.40 -15.34 -14.58
N GLY A 262 4.29 -16.21 -15.05
CA GLY A 262 5.19 -17.00 -14.19
C GLY A 262 6.14 -16.11 -13.37
N TRP A 263 6.73 -15.08 -13.98
CA TRP A 263 7.60 -14.13 -13.29
C TRP A 263 6.83 -13.28 -12.29
N ILE A 264 5.64 -12.83 -12.67
CA ILE A 264 4.77 -12.04 -11.79
C ILE A 264 4.35 -12.86 -10.57
N ALA A 265 3.89 -14.10 -10.77
CA ALA A 265 3.55 -15.03 -9.69
C ALA A 265 4.74 -15.30 -8.77
N GLY A 266 5.93 -15.55 -9.35
CA GLY A 266 7.17 -15.74 -8.60
C GLY A 266 7.51 -14.54 -7.70
N PHE A 267 7.41 -13.32 -8.23
CA PHE A 267 7.62 -12.09 -7.47
C PHE A 267 6.62 -11.93 -6.32
N LEU A 268 5.33 -12.15 -6.57
CA LEU A 268 4.29 -12.02 -5.55
C LEU A 268 4.49 -13.04 -4.42
N ILE A 269 4.79 -14.30 -4.77
CA ILE A 269 5.07 -15.35 -3.79
C ILE A 269 6.32 -15.00 -2.97
N LEU A 270 7.41 -14.59 -3.63
CA LEU A 270 8.65 -14.20 -2.97
C LEU A 270 8.42 -13.03 -1.99
N THR A 271 7.71 -12.00 -2.42
CA THR A 271 7.40 -10.84 -1.58
C THR A 271 6.53 -11.24 -0.38
N ALA A 272 5.52 -12.09 -0.58
CA ALA A 272 4.67 -12.60 0.49
C ALA A 272 5.48 -13.43 1.50
N LEU A 273 6.40 -14.28 1.04
CA LEU A 273 7.29 -15.06 1.90
C LEU A 273 8.22 -14.16 2.70
N ILE A 274 8.88 -13.20 2.05
CA ILE A 274 9.78 -12.24 2.71
C ILE A 274 9.01 -11.47 3.78
N PHE A 275 7.85 -10.91 3.45
CA PHE A 275 7.02 -10.16 4.39
C PHE A 275 6.59 -11.01 5.59
N THR A 276 6.22 -12.26 5.36
CA THR A 276 5.85 -13.21 6.42
C THR A 276 7.03 -13.51 7.34
N VAL A 277 8.22 -13.80 6.77
CA VAL A 277 9.44 -14.07 7.54
C VAL A 277 9.87 -12.85 8.34
N VAL A 278 9.87 -11.68 7.72
CA VAL A 278 10.29 -10.43 8.37
C VAL A 278 9.34 -10.06 9.51
N THR A 279 8.03 -10.12 9.30
CA THR A 279 7.05 -9.84 10.36
C THR A 279 7.12 -10.88 11.48
N HIS A 280 7.49 -12.12 11.18
CA HIS A 280 7.73 -13.14 12.21
C HIS A 280 9.01 -12.87 13.01
N ARG A 281 10.08 -12.39 12.37
CA ARG A 281 11.31 -11.97 13.05
C ARG A 281 11.09 -10.77 13.96
N LEU A 282 10.34 -9.76 13.52
CA LEU A 282 9.98 -8.60 14.36
C LEU A 282 9.30 -9.02 15.67
N ASN A 283 8.53 -10.10 15.66
CA ASN A 283 7.90 -10.63 16.87
C ASN A 283 8.90 -11.27 17.88
N ARG A 284 10.13 -11.60 17.45
CA ARG A 284 11.14 -12.26 18.29
C ARG A 284 12.13 -11.30 18.94
N ILE A 285 12.29 -10.11 18.36
CA ILE A 285 13.29 -9.13 18.83
C ILE A 285 12.83 -8.45 20.13
N GLU A 286 11.53 -8.39 20.39
CA GLU A 286 10.93 -7.75 21.56
C GLU A 286 10.58 -8.73 22.69
N ARG A 287 11.05 -9.98 22.63
CA ARG A 287 11.02 -10.95 23.74
C ARG A 287 12.38 -11.04 24.41
#